data_3d80534e97d97d20705da03f24387ef1
#
_entry.id   3d80534e97d97d20705da03f24387ef1
#
_cell.length_a   1.000
_cell.length_b   1.000
_cell.length_c   1.000
_cell.angle_alpha   90.00
_cell.angle_beta   90.00
_cell.angle_gamma   90.00
#
_symmetry.space_group_name_H-M   'P 1'
#
loop_
_entity.id
_entity.type
_entity.pdbx_description
1 polymer ?
#
loop_
_entity_poly.entity_id
_entity_poly.type
_entity_poly.pdbx_seq_one_letter_code
_entity_poly.pdbx_strand_id
1 'polypeptide(L)'
;MLDDTLVVITGEFGRTPKINAKGGRDHWGRLCTLALAGGGLKMGQVVGKSSDKIEVPATKSVTPLDLMATIFHMYGMDPRLQFVNNQGRPVFLIEDGEPIPELI
;
A
#
# COMPACT_ATOMS: atom_id res chain seq x y z
N MET A 1 -17.57 12.18 9.38
CA MET A 1 -16.36 12.76 8.77
C MET A 1 -15.26 11.73 8.58
N LEU A 2 -14.83 10.97 9.60
CA LEU A 2 -13.82 9.92 9.42
C LEU A 2 -14.30 8.75 8.54
N ASP A 3 -15.58 8.43 8.57
CA ASP A 3 -16.15 7.37 7.71
C ASP A 3 -16.04 7.69 6.21
N ASP A 4 -16.05 8.98 5.87
CA ASP A 4 -15.99 9.48 4.49
C ASP A 4 -14.59 10.00 4.11
N THR A 5 -13.64 9.90 5.00
CA THR A 5 -12.28 10.41 4.82
C THR A 5 -11.27 9.34 5.16
N LEU A 6 -10.47 8.93 4.19
CA LEU A 6 -9.33 8.04 4.42
C LEU A 6 -8.08 8.87 4.72
N VAL A 7 -7.51 8.63 5.88
CA VAL A 7 -6.20 9.19 6.27
C VAL A 7 -5.14 8.13 6.00
N VAL A 8 -4.12 8.48 5.23
CA VAL A 8 -2.96 7.63 4.93
C VAL A 8 -1.70 8.30 5.45
N ILE A 9 -0.98 7.60 6.31
CA ILE A 9 0.31 8.04 6.86
C ILE A 9 1.37 7.04 6.39
N THR A 10 2.28 7.48 5.55
CA THR A 10 3.31 6.61 4.97
C THR A 10 4.58 7.37 4.67
N GLY A 11 5.70 6.65 4.59
CA GLY A 11 6.91 7.10 3.92
C GLY A 11 7.01 6.51 2.52
N GLU A 12 8.06 6.83 1.81
CA GLU A 12 8.33 6.32 0.45
C GLU A 12 8.83 4.88 0.50
N PHE A 13 9.66 4.57 1.48
CA PHE A 13 10.28 3.26 1.73
C PHE A 13 10.65 3.12 3.21
N GLY A 14 11.02 1.92 3.62
CA GLY A 14 11.49 1.67 4.97
C GLY A 14 12.96 2.04 5.21
N ARG A 15 13.45 1.70 6.38
CA ARG A 15 14.85 1.88 6.78
C ARG A 15 15.47 0.54 7.13
N THR A 16 16.79 0.42 6.97
CA THR A 16 17.52 -0.82 7.25
C THR A 16 17.37 -1.25 8.72
N PRO A 17 17.24 -2.58 8.98
CA PRO A 17 17.25 -3.09 10.35
C PRO A 17 18.57 -2.83 11.07
N LYS A 18 19.69 -2.79 10.33
CA LYS A 18 21.01 -2.48 10.85
C LYS A 18 21.28 -0.98 10.89
N ILE A 19 21.95 -0.55 11.96
CA ILE A 19 22.48 0.80 12.08
C ILE A 19 23.82 0.85 11.33
N ASN A 20 24.03 1.88 10.51
CA ASN A 20 25.25 2.08 9.76
C ASN A 20 26.39 2.68 10.64
N ALA A 21 27.59 2.79 10.06
CA ALA A 21 28.77 3.31 10.75
C ALA A 21 28.62 4.76 11.25
N LYS A 22 27.68 5.53 10.70
CA LYS A 22 27.40 6.92 11.09
C LYS A 22 26.29 7.04 12.15
N GLY A 23 25.80 5.92 12.69
CA GLY A 23 24.75 5.88 13.70
C GLY A 23 23.33 6.08 13.13
N GLY A 24 23.16 5.99 11.82
CA GLY A 24 21.88 6.12 11.12
C GLY A 24 21.40 4.81 10.50
N ARG A 25 20.31 4.91 9.75
CA ARG A 25 19.75 3.79 8.96
C ARG A 25 19.61 4.20 7.52
N ASP A 26 20.00 3.31 6.61
CA ASP A 26 19.92 3.54 5.17
C ASP A 26 18.51 3.28 4.64
N HIS A 27 18.28 3.64 3.38
CA HIS A 27 17.04 3.36 2.66
C HIS A 27 16.86 1.84 2.49
N TRP A 28 15.63 1.35 2.67
CA TRP A 28 15.30 -0.06 2.56
C TRP A 28 13.96 -0.25 1.84
N GLY A 29 14.03 -0.42 0.52
CA GLY A 29 12.86 -0.53 -0.34
C GLY A 29 12.06 -1.85 -0.20
N ARG A 30 12.57 -2.81 0.56
CA ARG A 30 11.94 -4.13 0.73
C ARG A 30 10.81 -4.13 1.74
N LEU A 31 10.78 -3.17 2.64
CA LEU A 31 9.75 -3.00 3.66
C LEU A 31 9.39 -1.53 3.82
N CYS A 32 8.14 -1.28 4.03
CA CYS A 32 7.62 0.01 4.46
C CYS A 32 6.44 -0.23 5.39
N THR A 33 6.30 0.59 6.41
CA THR A 33 5.14 0.59 7.29
C THR A 33 4.30 1.81 6.98
N LEU A 34 2.99 1.61 6.89
CA LEU A 34 2.04 2.69 6.75
C LEU A 34 0.89 2.52 7.75
N ALA A 35 0.19 3.59 8.03
CA ALA A 35 -1.02 3.57 8.85
C ALA A 35 -2.20 4.14 8.05
N LEU A 36 -3.36 3.54 8.24
CA LEU A 36 -4.62 3.95 7.63
C LEU A 36 -5.66 4.21 8.72
N ALA A 37 -6.49 5.22 8.52
CA ALA A 37 -7.63 5.48 9.39
C ALA A 37 -8.82 5.99 8.58
N GLY A 38 -10.00 5.46 8.86
CA GLY A 38 -11.27 5.91 8.28
C GLY A 38 -11.58 5.35 6.90
N GLY A 39 -12.32 6.12 6.10
CA GLY A 39 -12.72 5.75 4.74
C GLY A 39 -13.71 4.59 4.63
N GLY A 40 -14.39 4.23 5.72
CA GLY A 40 -15.31 3.08 5.74
C GLY A 40 -14.60 1.72 5.67
N LEU A 41 -13.26 1.69 5.74
CA LEU A 41 -12.48 0.46 5.72
C LEU A 41 -12.46 -0.22 7.10
N LYS A 42 -12.21 -1.53 7.11
CA LYS A 42 -12.11 -2.31 8.36
C LYS A 42 -10.82 -1.96 9.11
N MET A 43 -10.94 -1.11 10.10
CA MET A 43 -9.83 -0.62 10.93
C MET A 43 -9.57 -1.52 12.16
N GLY A 44 -8.59 -1.15 12.99
CA GLY A 44 -8.28 -1.83 14.24
C GLY A 44 -7.50 -3.15 14.08
N GLN A 45 -6.79 -3.32 12.99
CA GLN A 45 -6.02 -4.52 12.69
C GLN A 45 -4.62 -4.20 12.16
N VAL A 46 -3.74 -5.18 12.20
CA VAL A 46 -2.43 -5.14 11.58
C VAL A 46 -2.43 -6.10 10.39
N VAL A 47 -2.10 -5.59 9.21
CA VAL A 47 -2.03 -6.36 7.96
C VAL A 47 -0.58 -6.58 7.59
N GLY A 48 -0.22 -7.83 7.35
CA GLY A 48 1.14 -8.22 6.99
C GLY A 48 2.09 -8.35 8.18
N LYS A 49 3.19 -9.01 7.94
CA LYS A 49 4.24 -9.28 8.93
C LYS A 49 5.59 -9.31 8.24
N SER A 50 6.61 -8.75 8.88
CA SER A 50 8.00 -8.88 8.44
C SER A 50 8.62 -10.21 8.88
N SER A 51 9.72 -10.59 8.25
CA SER A 51 10.59 -11.67 8.72
C SER A 51 11.16 -11.34 10.11
N ASP A 52 11.63 -12.35 10.82
CA ASP A 52 12.19 -12.20 12.19
C ASP A 52 13.36 -11.21 12.26
N LYS A 53 14.11 -11.10 11.16
CA LYS A 53 15.23 -10.14 11.04
C LYS A 53 14.79 -8.78 10.48
N ILE A 54 13.49 -8.59 10.21
CA ILE A 54 12.91 -7.34 9.67
C ILE A 54 13.58 -6.94 8.34
N GLU A 55 13.95 -7.91 7.52
CA GLU A 55 14.64 -7.66 6.24
C GLU A 55 13.68 -7.70 5.04
N VAL A 56 12.69 -8.57 5.09
CA VAL A 56 11.74 -8.82 3.99
C VAL A 56 10.34 -9.13 4.54
N PRO A 57 9.29 -9.04 3.72
CA PRO A 57 7.97 -9.50 4.12
C PRO A 57 7.97 -11.02 4.38
N ALA A 58 7.35 -11.48 5.46
CA ALA A 58 7.10 -12.89 5.74
C ALA A 58 5.73 -13.35 5.27
N THR A 59 4.81 -12.43 5.04
CA THR A 59 3.47 -12.65 4.47
C THR A 59 3.43 -12.20 3.02
N LYS A 60 2.30 -12.41 2.33
CA LYS A 60 2.07 -11.81 1.01
C LYS A 60 2.34 -10.30 1.10
N SER A 61 3.21 -9.82 0.24
CA SER A 61 3.53 -8.38 0.18
C SER A 61 2.32 -7.58 -0.25
N VAL A 62 2.07 -6.48 0.42
CA VAL A 62 1.16 -5.44 -0.02
C VAL A 62 1.98 -4.41 -0.79
N THR A 63 1.60 -4.15 -2.02
CA THR A 63 2.31 -3.22 -2.90
C THR A 63 1.67 -1.83 -2.89
N PRO A 64 2.36 -0.77 -3.35
CA PRO A 64 1.73 0.53 -3.57
C PRO A 64 0.53 0.47 -4.51
N LEU A 65 0.53 -0.44 -5.49
CA LEU A 65 -0.60 -0.63 -6.41
C LEU A 65 -1.82 -1.24 -5.69
N ASP A 66 -1.60 -2.14 -4.72
CA ASP A 66 -2.69 -2.68 -3.89
C ASP A 66 -3.29 -1.59 -2.98
N LEU A 67 -2.46 -0.70 -2.46
CA LEU A 67 -2.94 0.48 -1.72
C LEU A 67 -3.79 1.38 -2.62
N MET A 68 -3.33 1.69 -3.82
CA MET A 68 -4.09 2.50 -4.79
C MET A 68 -5.41 1.81 -5.18
N ALA A 69 -5.38 0.49 -5.41
CA ALA A 69 -6.60 -0.28 -5.68
C ALA A 69 -7.60 -0.23 -4.51
N THR A 70 -7.10 -0.25 -3.28
CA THR A 70 -7.91 -0.11 -2.06
C THR A 70 -8.55 1.28 -1.99
N ILE A 71 -7.80 2.34 -2.31
CA ILE A 71 -8.30 3.72 -2.36
C ILE A 71 -9.40 3.85 -3.42
N PHE A 72 -9.20 3.31 -4.63
CA PHE A 72 -10.23 3.33 -5.66
C PHE A 72 -11.46 2.51 -5.28
N HIS A 73 -11.27 1.37 -4.64
CA HIS A 73 -12.38 0.58 -4.09
C HIS A 73 -13.22 1.39 -3.09
N MET A 74 -12.57 2.14 -2.21
CA MET A 74 -13.26 3.03 -1.25
C MET A 74 -14.11 4.08 -1.96
N TYR A 75 -13.66 4.60 -3.09
CA TYR A 75 -14.43 5.54 -3.92
C TYR A 75 -15.49 4.85 -4.81
N GLY A 76 -15.67 3.55 -4.70
CA GLY A 76 -16.60 2.78 -5.54
C GLY A 76 -16.13 2.60 -6.98
N MET A 77 -14.84 2.79 -7.26
CA MET A 77 -14.23 2.62 -8.57
C MET A 77 -13.64 1.22 -8.71
N ASP A 78 -13.95 0.54 -9.81
CA ASP A 78 -13.29 -0.72 -10.15
C ASP A 78 -11.86 -0.44 -10.64
N PRO A 79 -10.81 -0.95 -9.95
CA PRO A 79 -9.43 -0.76 -10.41
C PRO A 79 -9.14 -1.34 -11.79
N ARG A 80 -9.98 -2.28 -12.27
CA ARG A 80 -9.87 -2.87 -13.62
C ARG A 80 -10.56 -2.05 -14.71
N LEU A 81 -11.08 -0.88 -14.37
CA LEU A 81 -11.64 0.05 -15.35
C LEU A 81 -10.60 0.38 -16.41
N GLN A 82 -11.02 0.38 -17.67
CA GLN A 82 -10.14 0.67 -18.81
C GLN A 82 -10.45 2.04 -19.40
N PHE A 83 -9.40 2.72 -19.81
CA PHE A 83 -9.46 3.95 -20.60
C PHE A 83 -8.70 3.77 -21.90
N VAL A 84 -9.09 4.53 -22.91
CA VAL A 84 -8.35 4.59 -24.17
C VAL A 84 -7.31 5.70 -24.06
N ASN A 85 -6.03 5.36 -24.24
CA ASN A 85 -4.95 6.33 -24.22
C ASN A 85 -4.88 7.13 -25.54
N ASN A 86 -3.97 8.09 -25.61
CA ASN A 86 -3.77 8.94 -26.79
C ASN A 86 -3.35 8.16 -28.05
N GLN A 87 -2.90 6.92 -27.90
CA GLN A 87 -2.52 6.03 -29.01
C GLN A 87 -3.65 5.09 -29.42
N GLY A 88 -4.85 5.25 -28.87
CA GLY A 88 -6.02 4.41 -29.15
C GLY A 88 -5.96 3.03 -28.49
N ARG A 89 -5.09 2.82 -27.48
CA ARG A 89 -4.97 1.54 -26.79
C ARG A 89 -5.75 1.57 -25.46
N PRO A 90 -6.46 0.48 -25.12
CA PRO A 90 -7.03 0.35 -23.79
C PRO A 90 -5.93 0.19 -22.74
N VAL A 91 -6.03 0.95 -21.66
CA VAL A 91 -5.14 0.86 -20.48
C VAL A 91 -6.01 0.74 -19.24
N PHE A 92 -5.57 -0.09 -18.30
CA PHE A 92 -6.25 -0.22 -17.01
C PHE A 92 -6.00 0.99 -16.14
N LEU A 93 -6.96 1.31 -15.29
CA LEU A 93 -6.78 2.32 -14.24
C LEU A 93 -5.62 1.95 -13.32
N ILE A 94 -5.56 0.69 -12.93
CA ILE A 94 -4.41 0.08 -12.24
C ILE A 94 -4.10 -1.26 -12.89
N GLU A 95 -2.85 -1.47 -13.26
CA GLU A 95 -2.32 -2.77 -13.65
C GLU A 95 -1.80 -3.50 -12.40
N ASP A 96 -2.09 -4.78 -12.27
CA ASP A 96 -1.53 -5.69 -11.25
C ASP A 96 -1.83 -5.33 -9.76
N GLY A 97 -2.66 -4.36 -9.47
CA GLY A 97 -3.07 -4.00 -8.11
C GLY A 97 -4.43 -4.60 -7.74
N GLU A 98 -4.55 -5.13 -6.53
CA GLU A 98 -5.80 -5.64 -5.96
C GLU A 98 -6.10 -4.95 -4.62
N PRO A 99 -7.37 -4.63 -4.32
CA PRO A 99 -7.71 -4.11 -3.00
C PRO A 99 -7.25 -5.05 -1.90
N ILE A 100 -6.73 -4.49 -0.80
CA ILE A 100 -6.25 -5.26 0.35
C ILE A 100 -7.45 -5.95 1.00
N PRO A 101 -7.55 -7.31 0.94
CA PRO A 101 -8.79 -8.02 1.32
C PRO A 101 -9.18 -7.82 2.78
N GLU A 102 -8.21 -7.66 3.66
CA GLU A 102 -8.43 -7.48 5.09
C GLU A 102 -9.13 -6.17 5.43
N LEU A 103 -9.02 -5.18 4.55
CA LEU A 103 -9.54 -3.82 4.78
C LEU A 103 -10.92 -3.58 4.19
N ILE A 104 -11.33 -4.36 3.22
CA ILE A 104 -12.60 -4.16 2.48
C ILE A 104 -13.76 -5.02 2.99
#